data_6b4ddb942f36bcf1d8224fc1ef837327
#
_entry.id   6b4ddb942f36bcf1d8224fc1ef837327
#
_cell.length_a   1.000
_cell.length_b   1.000
_cell.length_c   1.000
_cell.angle_alpha   90.00
_cell.angle_beta   90.00
_cell.angle_gamma   90.00
#
_symmetry.space_group_name_H-M   'P 1'
#
loop_
_entity.id
_entity.type
_entity.pdbx_description
1 polymer ?
#
loop_
_entity_poly.entity_id
_entity_poly.type
_entity_poly.pdbx_seq_one_letter_code
_entity_poly.pdbx_strand_id
1 'polypeptide(L)'
;MANNRIYFVDVTNRDGVQTSRLGLAKLEKTIINLMLDDMGITQSEFGFPTTQHEINYLNGNLELVKRQAIRTTKLSGWMRGMAADVELSFKNVPNLQYVNLSQSTSEQMIQGKYLGKKTPDDIIFMTKEAVECAKDKGAKIVGVNAEDASRSNI
;
A
#
# COMPACT_ATOMS: atom_id res chain seq x y z
N MET A 1 27.89 19.15 1.65
CA MET A 1 27.71 17.70 1.43
C MET A 1 26.21 17.45 1.43
N ALA A 2 25.66 16.88 0.36
CA ALA A 2 24.25 16.51 0.34
C ALA A 2 24.01 15.46 1.42
N ASN A 3 23.08 15.74 2.32
CA ASN A 3 22.74 14.82 3.40
C ASN A 3 21.90 13.68 2.77
N ASN A 4 22.56 12.62 2.31
CA ASN A 4 21.90 11.45 1.71
C ASN A 4 21.15 10.68 2.81
N ARG A 5 19.93 11.13 3.12
CA ARG A 5 19.06 10.44 4.06
C ARG A 5 18.43 9.23 3.37
N ILE A 6 18.63 8.05 3.96
CA ILE A 6 18.00 6.81 3.52
C ILE A 6 16.66 6.67 4.23
N TYR A 7 15.63 6.30 3.49
CA TYR A 7 14.29 6.06 4.00
C TYR A 7 13.97 4.57 3.87
N PHE A 8 13.42 3.98 4.93
CA PHE A 8 13.00 2.59 4.92
C PHE A 8 11.48 2.50 4.82
N VAL A 9 11.02 1.61 3.95
CA VAL A 9 9.63 1.17 3.87
C VAL A 9 9.57 -0.28 4.32
N ASP A 10 8.91 -0.54 5.43
CA ASP A 10 8.67 -1.90 5.91
C ASP A 10 7.40 -2.46 5.26
N VAL A 11 7.43 -3.72 4.84
CA VAL A 11 6.31 -4.41 4.19
C VAL A 11 5.88 -5.68 4.95
N THR A 12 6.35 -5.85 6.18
CA THR A 12 6.10 -7.06 7.00
C THR A 12 4.60 -7.31 7.14
N ASN A 13 3.84 -6.30 7.49
CA ASN A 13 2.40 -6.41 7.77
C ASN A 13 1.52 -6.54 6.52
N ARG A 14 2.07 -6.39 5.33
CA ARG A 14 1.35 -6.55 4.07
C ARG A 14 1.91 -7.73 3.26
N ASP A 15 3.14 -7.64 2.79
CA ASP A 15 3.76 -8.68 1.96
C ASP A 15 4.32 -9.84 2.80
N GLY A 16 4.96 -9.51 3.92
CA GLY A 16 5.54 -10.49 4.82
C GLY A 16 4.53 -11.50 5.36
N VAL A 17 3.30 -11.06 5.66
CA VAL A 17 2.22 -11.96 6.14
C VAL A 17 1.72 -12.95 5.09
N GLN A 18 2.09 -12.78 3.82
CA GLN A 18 1.78 -13.72 2.74
C GLN A 18 2.76 -14.91 2.70
N THR A 19 3.77 -14.88 3.54
CA THR A 19 4.74 -15.99 3.67
C THR A 19 4.04 -17.26 4.16
N SER A 20 4.35 -18.37 3.52
CA SER A 20 3.79 -19.68 3.88
C SER A 20 4.03 -19.99 5.36
N ARG A 21 3.01 -20.50 6.03
CA ARG A 21 3.00 -20.88 7.46
C ARG A 21 3.13 -19.70 8.44
N LEU A 22 3.04 -18.46 7.96
CA LEU A 22 2.95 -17.29 8.81
C LEU A 22 1.50 -16.84 8.91
N GLY A 23 0.98 -16.73 10.12
CA GLY A 23 -0.34 -16.17 10.41
C GLY A 23 -0.23 -15.16 11.53
N LEU A 24 -0.37 -13.87 11.23
CA LEU A 24 -0.39 -12.81 12.23
C LEU A 24 -1.81 -12.32 12.45
N ALA A 25 -2.25 -12.35 13.70
CA ALA A 25 -3.51 -11.72 14.09
C ALA A 25 -3.36 -10.18 14.13
N LYS A 26 -4.48 -9.49 14.29
CA LYS A 26 -4.51 -8.00 14.33
C LYS A 26 -3.61 -7.43 15.43
N LEU A 27 -3.53 -8.10 16.57
CA LEU A 27 -2.72 -7.66 17.70
C LEU A 27 -1.23 -7.71 17.37
N GLU A 28 -0.75 -8.83 16.83
CA GLU A 28 0.67 -8.99 16.45
C GLU A 28 1.07 -7.96 15.39
N LYS A 29 0.24 -7.78 14.36
CA LYS A 29 0.45 -6.75 13.33
C LYS A 29 0.49 -5.34 13.93
N THR A 30 -0.36 -5.06 14.92
CA THR A 30 -0.37 -3.77 15.63
C THR A 30 0.90 -3.57 16.47
N ILE A 31 1.35 -4.60 17.17
CA ILE A 31 2.62 -4.56 17.93
C ILE A 31 3.79 -4.29 16.99
N ILE A 32 3.82 -4.94 15.82
CA ILE A 32 4.84 -4.68 14.81
C ILE A 32 4.84 -3.21 14.38
N ASN A 33 3.69 -2.59 14.11
CA ASN A 33 3.62 -1.17 13.76
C ASN A 33 4.15 -0.26 14.88
N LEU A 34 3.87 -0.57 16.15
CA LEU A 34 4.40 0.17 17.30
C LEU A 34 5.93 0.03 17.38
N MET A 35 6.45 -1.18 17.21
CA MET A 35 7.90 -1.42 17.20
C MET A 35 8.60 -0.71 16.03
N LEU A 36 8.00 -0.70 14.83
CA LEU A 36 8.52 0.03 13.67
C LEU A 36 8.58 1.55 13.95
N ASP A 37 7.58 2.09 14.64
CA ASP A 37 7.59 3.50 15.06
C ASP A 37 8.71 3.78 16.07
N ASP A 38 8.89 2.94 17.06
CA ASP A 38 9.98 3.05 18.04
C ASP A 38 11.37 2.91 17.40
N MET A 39 11.51 2.10 16.35
CA MET A 39 12.74 1.96 15.55
C MET A 39 12.98 3.15 14.60
N GLY A 40 12.01 4.05 14.43
CA GLY A 40 12.12 5.19 13.54
C GLY A 40 12.00 4.83 12.05
N ILE A 41 11.33 3.72 11.72
CA ILE A 41 11.04 3.33 10.33
C ILE A 41 10.12 4.38 9.70
N THR A 42 10.47 4.83 8.51
CA THR A 42 9.81 5.97 7.87
C THR A 42 8.36 5.66 7.46
N GLN A 43 8.14 4.45 6.92
CA GLN A 43 6.84 4.04 6.39
C GLN A 43 6.63 2.54 6.58
N SER A 44 5.42 2.14 6.90
CA SER A 44 4.98 0.74 6.90
C SER A 44 3.83 0.55 5.92
N GLU A 45 3.96 -0.38 4.98
CA GLU A 45 2.80 -0.95 4.28
C GLU A 45 2.05 -1.84 5.25
N PHE A 46 1.03 -1.30 5.89
CA PHE A 46 0.44 -1.97 7.04
C PHE A 46 -0.74 -2.89 6.70
N GLY A 47 -1.23 -2.90 5.44
CA GLY A 47 -2.23 -3.87 5.01
C GLY A 47 -2.97 -3.49 3.74
N PHE A 48 -3.96 -4.33 3.37
CA PHE A 48 -4.80 -4.20 2.20
C PHE A 48 -6.29 -4.17 2.60
N PRO A 49 -7.04 -3.07 2.38
CA PRO A 49 -8.38 -2.87 2.93
C PRO A 49 -9.49 -3.62 2.16
N THR A 50 -9.39 -4.95 2.03
CA THR A 50 -10.31 -5.78 1.26
C THR A 50 -11.27 -6.61 2.11
N THR A 51 -10.83 -7.13 3.25
CA THR A 51 -11.66 -7.93 4.14
C THR A 51 -12.08 -7.15 5.36
N GLN A 52 -13.24 -7.47 5.96
CA GLN A 52 -13.70 -6.80 7.18
C GLN A 52 -12.68 -6.93 8.32
N HIS A 53 -11.97 -8.07 8.39
CA HIS A 53 -10.91 -8.28 9.37
C HIS A 53 -9.79 -7.26 9.19
N GLU A 54 -9.31 -7.09 7.96
CA GLU A 54 -8.24 -6.17 7.61
C GLU A 54 -8.69 -4.70 7.79
N ILE A 55 -9.89 -4.36 7.34
CA ILE A 55 -10.48 -3.02 7.50
C ILE A 55 -10.52 -2.61 8.98
N ASN A 56 -10.95 -3.51 9.87
CA ASN A 56 -10.99 -3.26 11.31
C ASN A 56 -9.60 -3.02 11.89
N TYR A 57 -8.60 -3.81 11.44
CA TYR A 57 -7.21 -3.64 11.85
C TYR A 57 -6.64 -2.30 11.38
N LEU A 58 -6.85 -1.94 10.11
CA LEU A 58 -6.35 -0.69 9.55
C LEU A 58 -6.95 0.53 10.27
N ASN A 59 -8.26 0.57 10.46
CA ASN A 59 -8.92 1.65 11.18
C ASN A 59 -8.45 1.74 12.65
N GLY A 60 -8.25 0.61 13.33
CA GLY A 60 -7.71 0.57 14.69
C GLY A 60 -6.30 1.18 14.77
N ASN A 61 -5.42 0.86 13.82
CA ASN A 61 -4.06 1.43 13.79
C ASN A 61 -4.05 2.92 13.43
N LEU A 62 -4.94 3.39 12.55
CA LEU A 62 -5.07 4.82 12.27
C LEU A 62 -5.62 5.60 13.49
N GLU A 63 -6.44 4.98 14.33
CA GLU A 63 -6.82 5.58 15.61
C GLU A 63 -5.63 5.66 16.58
N LEU A 64 -4.68 4.72 16.56
CA LEU A 64 -3.43 4.82 17.34
C LEU A 64 -2.55 5.97 16.84
N VAL A 65 -2.49 6.23 15.53
CA VAL A 65 -1.83 7.42 14.97
C VAL A 65 -2.49 8.70 15.50
N LYS A 66 -3.81 8.78 15.46
CA LYS A 66 -4.57 9.93 15.98
C LYS A 66 -4.32 10.17 17.47
N ARG A 67 -4.17 9.11 18.25
CA ARG A 67 -3.86 9.16 19.69
C ARG A 67 -2.38 9.35 19.99
N GLN A 68 -1.53 9.53 19.00
CA GLN A 68 -0.08 9.70 19.15
C GLN A 68 0.63 8.48 19.77
N ALA A 69 0.04 7.30 19.69
CA ALA A 69 0.70 6.04 20.06
C ALA A 69 1.65 5.56 18.95
N ILE A 70 1.33 5.86 17.68
CA ILE A 70 2.23 5.79 16.53
C ILE A 70 2.46 7.23 16.09
N ARG A 71 3.71 7.71 16.11
CA ARG A 71 4.03 9.15 16.03
C ARG A 71 4.72 9.55 14.75
N THR A 72 5.61 8.71 14.25
CA THR A 72 6.56 9.05 13.17
C THR A 72 6.39 8.18 11.94
N THR A 73 6.08 6.90 12.11
CA THR A 73 5.90 5.95 11.02
C THR A 73 4.62 6.24 10.24
N LYS A 74 4.75 6.45 8.94
CA LYS A 74 3.62 6.62 8.04
C LYS A 74 2.99 5.28 7.73
N LEU A 75 1.74 5.08 8.12
CA LEU A 75 1.00 3.87 7.80
C LEU A 75 0.38 4.01 6.41
N SER A 76 0.85 3.23 5.44
CA SER A 76 0.35 3.24 4.06
C SER A 76 -0.45 1.98 3.74
N GLY A 77 -1.66 2.18 3.19
CA GLY A 77 -2.46 1.08 2.65
C GLY A 77 -1.93 0.67 1.28
N TRP A 78 -1.86 -0.63 1.04
CA TRP A 78 -1.57 -1.18 -0.28
C TRP A 78 -2.86 -1.49 -1.03
N MET A 79 -2.92 -1.23 -2.33
CA MET A 79 -4.02 -1.59 -3.19
C MET A 79 -3.57 -1.75 -4.64
N ARG A 80 -4.40 -2.41 -5.45
CA ARG A 80 -4.12 -2.49 -6.89
C ARG A 80 -4.28 -1.11 -7.52
N GLY A 81 -3.54 -0.83 -8.58
CA GLY A 81 -3.58 0.42 -9.34
C GLY A 81 -4.86 0.57 -10.18
N MET A 82 -6.02 0.50 -9.53
CA MET A 82 -7.36 0.62 -10.13
C MET A 82 -8.19 1.62 -9.34
N ALA A 83 -8.82 2.57 -10.00
CA ALA A 83 -9.65 3.59 -9.35
C ALA A 83 -10.76 2.98 -8.45
N ALA A 84 -11.38 1.88 -8.87
CA ALA A 84 -12.40 1.19 -8.09
C ALA A 84 -11.86 0.62 -6.76
N ASP A 85 -10.63 0.09 -6.76
CA ASP A 85 -9.99 -0.40 -5.53
C ASP A 85 -9.66 0.77 -4.59
N VAL A 86 -9.22 1.88 -5.15
CA VAL A 86 -8.95 3.12 -4.40
C VAL A 86 -10.24 3.64 -3.75
N GLU A 87 -11.31 3.77 -4.51
CA GLU A 87 -12.61 4.22 -4.00
C GLU A 87 -13.12 3.34 -2.85
N LEU A 88 -13.08 2.02 -3.04
CA LEU A 88 -13.48 1.06 -2.03
C LEU A 88 -12.61 1.16 -0.77
N SER A 89 -11.31 1.32 -0.95
CA SER A 89 -10.35 1.44 0.15
C SER A 89 -10.61 2.68 1.00
N PHE A 90 -10.79 3.84 0.38
CA PHE A 90 -11.10 5.08 1.11
C PHE A 90 -12.51 5.10 1.70
N LYS A 91 -13.47 4.41 1.09
CA LYS A 91 -14.79 4.20 1.69
C LYS A 91 -14.69 3.41 2.99
N ASN A 92 -13.86 2.37 3.02
CA ASN A 92 -13.72 1.46 4.16
C ASN A 92 -12.74 1.99 5.23
N VAL A 93 -11.73 2.77 4.81
CA VAL A 93 -10.67 3.32 5.66
C VAL A 93 -10.52 4.82 5.37
N PRO A 94 -11.48 5.67 5.79
CA PRO A 94 -11.56 7.07 5.38
C PRO A 94 -10.41 7.96 5.89
N ASN A 95 -9.70 7.53 6.92
CA ASN A 95 -8.57 8.26 7.49
C ASN A 95 -7.21 7.90 6.87
N LEU A 96 -7.21 7.10 5.79
CA LEU A 96 -6.00 6.72 5.09
C LEU A 96 -5.38 7.95 4.40
N GLN A 97 -4.09 8.21 4.66
CA GLN A 97 -3.38 9.37 4.12
C GLN A 97 -2.23 8.99 3.19
N TYR A 98 -1.74 7.76 3.32
CA TYR A 98 -0.62 7.26 2.55
C TYR A 98 -1.05 5.96 1.87
N VAL A 99 -0.77 5.85 0.58
CA VAL A 99 -1.16 4.68 -0.20
C VAL A 99 -0.03 4.27 -1.14
N ASN A 100 0.09 2.97 -1.38
CA ASN A 100 0.93 2.39 -2.40
C ASN A 100 0.05 1.61 -3.38
N LEU A 101 0.05 2.06 -4.62
CA LEU A 101 -0.67 1.43 -5.72
C LEU A 101 0.27 0.44 -6.41
N SER A 102 -0.17 -0.79 -6.59
CA SER A 102 0.62 -1.81 -7.28
C SER A 102 0.03 -2.10 -8.65
N GLN A 103 0.88 -2.06 -9.68
CA GLN A 103 0.47 -2.25 -11.06
C GLN A 103 1.41 -3.19 -11.79
N SER A 104 0.85 -4.15 -12.50
CA SER A 104 1.63 -5.09 -13.31
C SER A 104 2.16 -4.38 -14.55
N THR A 105 3.46 -4.43 -14.77
CA THR A 105 4.13 -3.64 -15.83
C THR A 105 4.84 -4.51 -16.87
N SER A 106 5.19 -5.77 -16.56
CA SER A 106 5.77 -6.65 -17.56
C SER A 106 4.73 -7.18 -18.55
N GLU A 107 5.16 -7.47 -19.75
CA GLU A 107 4.29 -8.05 -20.78
C GLU A 107 3.66 -9.36 -20.31
N GLN A 108 4.44 -10.24 -19.67
CA GLN A 108 3.96 -11.51 -19.14
C GLN A 108 2.85 -11.32 -18.10
N MET A 109 3.00 -10.33 -17.21
CA MET A 109 1.99 -10.03 -16.20
C MET A 109 0.74 -9.41 -16.83
N ILE A 110 0.90 -8.51 -17.79
CA ILE A 110 -0.23 -7.88 -18.50
C ILE A 110 -1.02 -8.96 -19.26
N GLN A 111 -0.34 -9.80 -20.00
CA GLN A 111 -0.97 -10.91 -20.74
C GLN A 111 -1.68 -11.89 -19.80
N GLY A 112 -1.03 -12.30 -18.71
CA GLY A 112 -1.58 -13.26 -17.74
C GLY A 112 -2.79 -12.70 -16.98
N LYS A 113 -2.69 -11.50 -16.44
CA LYS A 113 -3.77 -10.89 -15.63
C LYS A 113 -4.96 -10.44 -16.45
N TYR A 114 -4.73 -9.92 -17.64
CA TYR A 114 -5.79 -9.31 -18.46
C TYR A 114 -6.16 -10.14 -19.69
N LEU A 115 -5.60 -11.36 -19.82
CA LEU A 115 -5.92 -12.30 -20.91
C LEU A 115 -5.74 -11.65 -22.31
N GLY A 116 -4.72 -10.85 -22.49
CA GLY A 116 -4.45 -10.13 -23.74
C GLY A 116 -5.39 -8.97 -24.07
N LYS A 117 -6.27 -8.58 -23.12
CA LYS A 117 -7.26 -7.50 -23.32
C LYS A 117 -6.76 -6.10 -22.99
N LYS A 118 -5.52 -5.98 -22.52
CA LYS A 118 -4.90 -4.71 -22.11
C LYS A 118 -3.53 -4.54 -22.76
N THR A 119 -3.22 -3.29 -23.08
CA THR A 119 -1.94 -2.85 -23.59
C THR A 119 -1.14 -2.15 -22.48
N PRO A 120 0.17 -1.91 -22.63
CA PRO A 120 0.93 -1.06 -21.73
C PRO A 120 0.32 0.34 -21.57
N ASP A 121 -0.22 0.94 -22.63
CA ASP A 121 -0.87 2.25 -22.56
C ASP A 121 -2.14 2.23 -21.70
N ASP A 122 -2.93 1.14 -21.79
CA ASP A 122 -4.07 0.94 -20.89
C ASP A 122 -3.64 0.89 -19.43
N ILE A 123 -2.49 0.25 -19.14
CA ILE A 123 -1.94 0.15 -17.79
C ILE A 123 -1.50 1.52 -17.28
N ILE A 124 -0.85 2.33 -18.12
CA ILE A 124 -0.48 3.71 -17.79
C ILE A 124 -1.73 4.54 -17.51
N PHE A 125 -2.74 4.44 -18.34
CA PHE A 125 -4.01 5.16 -18.18
C PHE A 125 -4.70 4.79 -16.86
N MET A 126 -4.86 3.49 -16.59
CA MET A 126 -5.45 2.99 -15.35
C MET A 126 -4.68 3.47 -14.11
N THR A 127 -3.35 3.50 -14.20
CA THR A 127 -2.50 3.98 -13.10
C THR A 127 -2.74 5.47 -12.83
N LYS A 128 -2.82 6.28 -13.89
CA LYS A 128 -3.15 7.72 -13.76
C LYS A 128 -4.50 7.93 -13.08
N GLU A 129 -5.54 7.25 -13.55
CA GLU A 129 -6.88 7.33 -12.95
C GLU A 129 -6.84 6.94 -11.46
N ALA A 130 -6.13 5.89 -11.10
CA ALA A 130 -6.01 5.45 -9.71
C ALA A 130 -5.27 6.48 -8.83
N VAL A 131 -4.20 7.10 -9.35
CA VAL A 131 -3.45 8.14 -8.65
C VAL A 131 -4.30 9.39 -8.45
N GLU A 132 -5.01 9.84 -9.49
CA GLU A 132 -5.92 10.99 -9.42
C GLU A 132 -7.05 10.72 -8.41
N CYS A 133 -7.69 9.57 -8.50
CA CYS A 133 -8.71 9.15 -7.55
C CYS A 133 -8.19 9.16 -6.11
N ALA A 134 -6.98 8.64 -5.84
CA ALA A 134 -6.40 8.64 -4.50
C ALA A 134 -6.16 10.06 -3.97
N LYS A 135 -5.68 10.97 -4.82
CA LYS A 135 -5.51 12.39 -4.48
C LYS A 135 -6.83 13.08 -4.18
N ASP A 136 -7.85 12.85 -5.00
CA ASP A 136 -9.19 13.40 -4.81
C ASP A 136 -9.85 12.92 -3.51
N LYS A 137 -9.53 11.69 -3.08
CA LYS A 137 -9.95 11.15 -1.77
C LYS A 137 -9.12 11.67 -0.59
N GLY A 138 -8.12 12.51 -0.83
CA GLY A 138 -7.33 13.17 0.21
C GLY A 138 -6.03 12.45 0.59
N ALA A 139 -5.53 11.52 -0.24
CA ALA A 139 -4.20 10.94 -0.02
C ALA A 139 -3.12 12.02 -0.07
N LYS A 140 -2.27 12.07 0.96
CA LYS A 140 -1.13 13.01 1.03
C LYS A 140 0.06 12.54 0.20
N ILE A 141 0.29 11.22 0.18
CA ILE A 141 1.35 10.60 -0.61
C ILE A 141 0.77 9.36 -1.29
N VAL A 142 1.00 9.28 -2.59
CA VAL A 142 0.65 8.13 -3.43
C VAL A 142 1.94 7.58 -4.02
N GLY A 143 2.35 6.39 -3.59
CA GLY A 143 3.39 5.60 -4.20
C GLY A 143 2.82 4.73 -5.32
N VAL A 144 3.63 4.44 -6.33
CA VAL A 144 3.29 3.48 -7.39
C VAL A 144 4.40 2.45 -7.48
N ASN A 145 4.03 1.19 -7.34
CA ASN A 145 4.94 0.05 -7.44
C ASN A 145 4.70 -0.67 -8.77
N ALA A 146 5.77 -0.81 -9.55
CA ALA A 146 5.76 -1.61 -10.78
C ALA A 146 6.01 -3.09 -10.43
N GLU A 147 4.94 -3.90 -10.45
CA GLU A 147 5.09 -5.34 -10.28
C GLU A 147 5.85 -5.92 -11.47
N ASP A 148 6.83 -6.77 -11.17
CA ASP A 148 7.68 -7.44 -12.17
C ASP A 148 8.49 -6.45 -13.03
N ALA A 149 8.94 -5.36 -12.42
CA ALA A 149 9.68 -4.28 -13.08
C ALA A 149 10.95 -4.76 -13.80
N SER A 150 11.60 -5.81 -13.30
CA SER A 150 12.83 -6.35 -13.92
C SER A 150 12.60 -6.97 -15.31
N ARG A 151 11.35 -7.29 -15.66
CA ARG A 151 10.94 -7.80 -16.98
C ARG A 151 10.09 -6.81 -17.78
N SER A 152 9.94 -5.60 -17.27
CA SER A 152 9.19 -4.55 -17.96
C SER A 152 10.05 -3.88 -19.01
N ASN A 153 9.44 -3.47 -20.12
CA ASN A 153 10.10 -2.63 -21.12
C ASN A 153 10.19 -1.19 -20.56
N ILE A 154 11.37 -0.57 -20.72
CA ILE A 154 11.67 0.78 -20.23
C ILE A 154 11.37 1.80 -21.33
#